data_2239597a62bd45c250dfe8d2aebd520f
#
_entry.id   2239597a62bd45c250dfe8d2aebd520f
#
_cell.length_a   1.000
_cell.length_b   1.000
_cell.length_c   1.000
_cell.angle_alpha   90.00
_cell.angle_beta   90.00
_cell.angle_gamma   90.00
#
_symmetry.space_group_name_H-M   'P 1'
#
loop_
_entity.id
_entity.type
_entity.pdbx_description
1 polymer ?
#
loop_
_entity_poly.entity_id
_entity_poly.type
_entity_poly.pdbx_seq_one_letter_code
_entity_poly.pdbx_strand_id
1 'polypeptide(L)'
;MNIVIVNQPLGNRGDEAAHRALVREINKRFPQAKVEVFSPNGNPAILEEISVKNPNNYYNSEKISYRFYKYFVKYIHYCPALYPLWGLQPIFRAWIKKLKWADVVVCAPGGICMGGFMNWSHVSFLAIAKYYHKPIIYFCRSIGPFSEETKDKKVFKRISIDLLKHFDYISLRDGKSQKLADSLGVKYHSTTDAAFLDNTEVEVPVEIKNEIGNKKYIVFVPNSLTWHFYYKSTPQKNIDTYYIDIIKHIETKYPDCQIVMLPQTFMNPSWGNDVDYFRELQKKYPSSHVTVIDDIYGSDVQQAVIKGTQLVIGARYHSVVFAINQARPFCALSYEHKIEGLLQLLNSTDSMIDIKDIFADKNVLSKATEQTLEIIDKAMADKSDRIVLRDHAKHIALEQFDNIEQTIRSKCKE
;
A
#
# COMPACT_ATOMS: atom_id res chain seq x y z
N MET A 1 -23.97 16.76 -3.55
CA MET A 1 -23.24 15.63 -4.18
C MET A 1 -22.89 14.57 -3.15
N ASN A 2 -23.01 13.29 -3.52
CA ASN A 2 -22.73 12.15 -2.66
C ASN A 2 -21.59 11.32 -3.26
N ILE A 3 -20.49 11.19 -2.53
CA ILE A 3 -19.31 10.46 -2.94
C ILE A 3 -19.20 9.19 -2.11
N VAL A 4 -19.06 8.03 -2.77
CA VAL A 4 -18.77 6.78 -2.07
C VAL A 4 -17.38 6.28 -2.41
N ILE A 5 -16.59 5.99 -1.38
CA ILE A 5 -15.27 5.37 -1.50
C ILE A 5 -15.42 3.87 -1.24
N VAL A 6 -14.77 3.05 -2.08
CA VAL A 6 -14.85 1.59 -2.01
C VAL A 6 -13.46 0.97 -2.17
N ASN A 7 -13.32 -0.29 -1.79
CA ASN A 7 -12.07 -1.06 -1.95
C ASN A 7 -10.89 -0.54 -1.12
N GLN A 8 -11.18 0.02 0.06
CA GLN A 8 -10.14 0.41 1.01
C GLN A 8 -9.41 -0.83 1.53
N PRO A 9 -8.07 -0.94 1.36
CA PRO A 9 -7.28 -1.96 2.02
C PRO A 9 -7.21 -1.72 3.54
N LEU A 10 -7.21 -2.81 4.30
CA LEU A 10 -7.12 -2.79 5.76
C LEU A 10 -5.86 -3.53 6.21
N GLY A 11 -5.29 -3.14 7.35
CA GLY A 11 -4.14 -3.82 7.96
C GLY A 11 -2.77 -3.44 7.40
N ASN A 12 -2.70 -2.38 6.56
CA ASN A 12 -1.44 -1.81 6.07
C ASN A 12 -1.41 -0.30 6.36
N ARG A 13 -0.39 0.16 7.07
CA ARG A 13 -0.26 1.56 7.50
C ARG A 13 -0.09 2.54 6.34
N GLY A 14 0.55 2.11 5.28
CA GLY A 14 0.71 2.96 4.11
C GLY A 14 -0.58 3.13 3.31
N ASP A 15 -1.34 2.06 3.14
CA ASP A 15 -2.66 2.16 2.51
C ASP A 15 -3.62 3.01 3.37
N GLU A 16 -3.45 3.01 4.70
CA GLU A 16 -4.16 3.90 5.62
C GLU A 16 -3.80 5.37 5.36
N ALA A 17 -2.50 5.70 5.30
CA ALA A 17 -2.02 7.06 5.01
C ALA A 17 -2.57 7.59 3.68
N ALA A 18 -2.50 6.77 2.62
CA ALA A 18 -3.02 7.13 1.31
C ALA A 18 -4.55 7.35 1.31
N HIS A 19 -5.29 6.57 2.11
CA HIS A 19 -6.73 6.73 2.24
C HIS A 19 -7.10 8.00 3.04
N ARG A 20 -6.39 8.29 4.14
CA ARG A 20 -6.58 9.53 4.91
C ARG A 20 -6.35 10.76 4.04
N ALA A 21 -5.27 10.75 3.25
CA ALA A 21 -4.99 11.81 2.29
C ALA A 21 -6.11 11.95 1.25
N LEU A 22 -6.61 10.83 0.69
CA LEU A 22 -7.74 10.85 -0.24
C LEU A 22 -8.97 11.53 0.37
N VAL A 23 -9.37 11.13 1.58
CA VAL A 23 -10.58 11.66 2.20
C VAL A 23 -10.43 13.14 2.55
N ARG A 24 -9.27 13.55 3.06
CA ARG A 24 -8.99 14.96 3.38
C ARG A 24 -9.03 15.85 2.13
N GLU A 25 -8.37 15.43 1.05
CA GLU A 25 -8.35 16.21 -0.19
C GLU A 25 -9.74 16.26 -0.84
N ILE A 26 -10.53 15.18 -0.81
CA ILE A 26 -11.91 15.21 -1.29
C ILE A 26 -12.75 16.17 -0.45
N ASN A 27 -12.70 16.11 0.88
CA ASN A 27 -13.46 17.00 1.75
C ASN A 27 -13.08 18.47 1.56
N LYS A 28 -11.79 18.76 1.35
CA LYS A 28 -11.28 20.12 1.08
C LYS A 28 -11.82 20.68 -0.24
N ARG A 29 -11.87 19.86 -1.30
CA ARG A 29 -12.27 20.28 -2.66
C ARG A 29 -13.78 20.28 -2.85
N PHE A 30 -14.49 19.45 -2.09
CA PHE A 30 -15.94 19.28 -2.12
C PHE A 30 -16.56 19.46 -0.72
N PRO A 31 -16.46 20.64 -0.08
CA PRO A 31 -16.86 20.84 1.32
C PRO A 31 -18.37 20.60 1.55
N GLN A 32 -19.19 20.67 0.51
CA GLN A 32 -20.63 20.43 0.56
C GLN A 32 -20.99 18.98 0.22
N ALA A 33 -20.04 18.15 -0.20
CA ALA A 33 -20.31 16.76 -0.53
C ALA A 33 -20.46 15.89 0.73
N LYS A 34 -21.35 14.89 0.64
CA LYS A 34 -21.40 13.82 1.64
C LYS A 34 -20.49 12.70 1.20
N VAL A 35 -19.42 12.48 1.94
CA VAL A 35 -18.42 11.43 1.65
C VAL A 35 -18.65 10.25 2.59
N GLU A 36 -18.81 9.05 2.04
CA GLU A 36 -18.96 7.82 2.83
C GLU A 36 -18.04 6.72 2.29
N VAL A 37 -17.49 5.91 3.20
CA VAL A 37 -16.68 4.74 2.85
C VAL A 37 -17.53 3.48 2.96
N PHE A 38 -17.58 2.68 1.91
CA PHE A 38 -18.20 1.35 1.95
C PHE A 38 -17.14 0.30 2.29
N SER A 39 -17.19 -0.21 3.53
CA SER A 39 -16.31 -1.29 4.00
C SER A 39 -17.10 -2.56 4.25
N PRO A 40 -16.80 -3.67 3.55
CA PRO A 40 -17.45 -4.96 3.80
C PRO A 40 -17.06 -5.59 5.14
N ASN A 41 -16.00 -5.14 5.78
CA ASN A 41 -15.54 -5.62 7.08
C ASN A 41 -16.16 -4.86 8.29
N GLY A 42 -17.12 -3.99 8.05
CA GLY A 42 -17.67 -3.10 9.08
C GLY A 42 -16.79 -1.86 9.28
N ASN A 43 -16.84 -1.29 10.48
CA ASN A 43 -16.02 -0.12 10.84
C ASN A 43 -14.60 -0.57 11.20
N PRO A 44 -13.61 -0.30 10.38
CA PRO A 44 -12.23 -0.51 10.81
C PRO A 44 -11.89 0.54 11.88
N ALA A 45 -11.39 0.07 13.02
CA ALA A 45 -11.00 0.92 14.16
C ALA A 45 -9.92 1.97 13.83
N ILE A 46 -9.30 1.85 12.67
CA ILE A 46 -8.16 2.62 12.21
C ILE A 46 -8.56 3.94 11.52
N LEU A 47 -9.85 4.14 11.23
CA LEU A 47 -10.34 5.25 10.41
C LEU A 47 -11.28 6.17 11.21
N GLU A 48 -10.87 6.59 12.39
CA GLU A 48 -11.67 7.47 13.26
C GLU A 48 -12.11 8.76 12.56
N GLU A 49 -11.30 9.29 11.64
CA GLU A 49 -11.61 10.50 10.88
C GLU A 49 -12.65 10.30 9.78
N ILE A 50 -12.98 9.04 9.47
CA ILE A 50 -13.84 8.69 8.36
C ILE A 50 -15.12 8.07 8.88
N SER A 51 -16.24 8.73 8.65
CA SER A 51 -17.56 8.19 8.96
C SER A 51 -17.86 6.94 8.12
N VAL A 52 -17.34 5.77 8.52
CA VAL A 52 -17.74 4.51 7.93
C VAL A 52 -19.10 4.12 8.45
N LYS A 53 -20.15 4.39 7.68
CA LYS A 53 -21.54 4.06 8.04
C LYS A 53 -21.93 2.66 7.55
N ASN A 54 -21.09 1.65 7.79
CA ASN A 54 -21.45 0.27 7.50
C ASN A 54 -21.17 -0.63 8.72
N PRO A 55 -22.17 -0.81 9.62
CA PRO A 55 -21.98 -1.54 10.86
C PRO A 55 -21.87 -3.07 10.66
N ASN A 56 -22.13 -3.58 9.45
CA ASN A 56 -22.21 -5.02 9.21
C ASN A 56 -20.88 -5.57 8.70
N ASN A 57 -20.33 -6.52 9.44
CA ASN A 57 -19.26 -7.37 8.92
C ASN A 57 -19.87 -8.46 8.03
N TYR A 58 -19.72 -8.31 6.71
CA TYR A 58 -20.20 -9.28 5.72
C TYR A 58 -19.22 -10.45 5.51
N TYR A 59 -17.98 -10.32 5.96
CA TYR A 59 -16.93 -11.34 5.79
C TYR A 59 -16.83 -12.29 6.99
N ASN A 60 -17.84 -12.32 7.88
CA ASN A 60 -17.88 -13.31 8.96
C ASN A 60 -17.97 -14.72 8.37
N SER A 61 -16.92 -15.52 8.59
CA SER A 61 -16.76 -16.89 8.06
C SER A 61 -17.79 -17.89 8.60
N GLU A 62 -18.44 -17.59 9.73
CA GLU A 62 -19.47 -18.43 10.34
C GLU A 62 -20.80 -18.34 9.60
N LYS A 63 -21.06 -17.23 8.90
CA LYS A 63 -22.30 -17.04 8.15
C LYS A 63 -22.33 -17.87 6.87
N ILE A 64 -23.42 -18.62 6.67
CA ILE A 64 -23.66 -19.40 5.43
C ILE A 64 -23.59 -18.49 4.18
N SER A 65 -24.11 -17.26 4.28
CA SER A 65 -24.06 -16.29 3.18
C SER A 65 -22.63 -15.96 2.73
N TYR A 66 -21.65 -15.95 3.65
CA TYR A 66 -20.25 -15.72 3.31
C TYR A 66 -19.60 -16.96 2.67
N ARG A 67 -19.95 -18.16 3.10
CA ARG A 67 -19.48 -19.40 2.46
C ARG A 67 -19.93 -19.46 0.99
N PHE A 68 -21.16 -19.07 0.72
CA PHE A 68 -21.70 -18.98 -0.65
C PHE A 68 -21.05 -17.83 -1.44
N TYR A 69 -20.78 -16.69 -0.78
CA TYR A 69 -20.14 -15.52 -1.37
C TYR A 69 -18.78 -15.84 -2.04
N LYS A 70 -17.94 -16.67 -1.41
CA LYS A 70 -16.61 -17.03 -1.94
C LYS A 70 -16.65 -17.64 -3.35
N TYR A 71 -17.71 -18.37 -3.65
CA TYR A 71 -17.95 -18.94 -4.97
C TYR A 71 -18.68 -17.94 -5.88
N PHE A 72 -19.73 -17.34 -5.38
CA PHE A 72 -20.57 -16.42 -6.13
C PHE A 72 -19.78 -15.24 -6.70
N VAL A 73 -18.94 -14.62 -5.90
CA VAL A 73 -18.11 -13.45 -6.28
C VAL A 73 -17.21 -13.71 -7.48
N LYS A 74 -16.83 -14.96 -7.71
CA LYS A 74 -16.00 -15.39 -8.84
C LYS A 74 -16.87 -15.86 -10.02
N TYR A 75 -17.78 -16.81 -9.77
CA TYR A 75 -18.49 -17.49 -10.84
C TYR A 75 -19.54 -16.66 -11.56
N ILE A 76 -20.09 -15.62 -10.92
CA ILE A 76 -20.98 -14.67 -11.58
C ILE A 76 -20.33 -13.97 -12.80
N HIS A 77 -19.02 -13.83 -12.79
CA HIS A 77 -18.28 -13.22 -13.87
C HIS A 77 -18.02 -14.15 -15.08
N TYR A 78 -18.30 -15.43 -14.94
CA TYR A 78 -18.23 -16.35 -16.08
C TYR A 78 -19.40 -16.18 -17.05
N CYS A 79 -20.52 -15.67 -16.57
CA CYS A 79 -21.71 -15.40 -17.38
C CYS A 79 -22.28 -14.00 -17.01
N PRO A 80 -21.92 -12.93 -17.72
CA PRO A 80 -22.40 -11.57 -17.43
C PRO A 80 -23.93 -11.42 -17.46
N ALA A 81 -24.66 -12.30 -18.15
CA ALA A 81 -26.12 -12.34 -18.12
C ALA A 81 -26.68 -12.59 -16.71
N LEU A 82 -25.87 -13.10 -15.78
CA LEU A 82 -26.27 -13.31 -14.38
C LEU A 82 -26.05 -12.07 -13.50
N TYR A 83 -25.54 -10.97 -14.02
CA TYR A 83 -25.30 -9.74 -13.25
C TYR A 83 -26.53 -9.18 -12.52
N PRO A 84 -27.77 -9.26 -13.06
CA PRO A 84 -28.97 -8.90 -12.30
C PRO A 84 -29.12 -9.63 -10.96
N LEU A 85 -28.49 -10.80 -10.81
CA LEU A 85 -28.56 -11.63 -9.59
C LEU A 85 -27.61 -11.19 -8.47
N TRP A 86 -26.76 -10.16 -8.66
CA TRP A 86 -25.88 -9.69 -7.58
C TRP A 86 -26.61 -9.39 -6.28
N GLY A 87 -27.86 -8.88 -6.37
CA GLY A 87 -28.69 -8.57 -5.21
C GLY A 87 -29.06 -9.78 -4.34
N LEU A 88 -28.79 -11.02 -4.77
CA LEU A 88 -28.97 -12.22 -3.95
C LEU A 88 -27.96 -12.28 -2.80
N GLN A 89 -26.75 -11.68 -2.97
CA GLN A 89 -25.76 -11.61 -1.91
C GLN A 89 -25.99 -10.37 -1.01
N PRO A 90 -26.07 -10.55 0.32
CA PRO A 90 -26.31 -9.43 1.25
C PRO A 90 -25.34 -8.27 1.08
N ILE A 91 -24.03 -8.56 0.91
CA ILE A 91 -23.00 -7.57 0.71
C ILE A 91 -23.22 -6.75 -0.57
N PHE A 92 -23.56 -7.40 -1.68
CA PHE A 92 -23.82 -6.71 -2.94
C PHE A 92 -25.15 -5.96 -2.93
N ARG A 93 -26.15 -6.48 -2.22
CA ARG A 93 -27.41 -5.75 -1.98
C ARG A 93 -27.16 -4.44 -1.22
N ALA A 94 -26.33 -4.48 -0.18
CA ALA A 94 -25.93 -3.28 0.56
C ALA A 94 -25.15 -2.31 -0.33
N TRP A 95 -24.23 -2.82 -1.16
CA TRP A 95 -23.48 -2.01 -2.12
C TRP A 95 -24.41 -1.35 -3.16
N ILE A 96 -25.32 -2.10 -3.75
CA ILE A 96 -26.33 -1.57 -4.70
C ILE A 96 -27.17 -0.47 -4.05
N LYS A 97 -27.59 -0.64 -2.78
CA LYS A 97 -28.29 0.41 -2.04
C LYS A 97 -27.41 1.67 -1.90
N LYS A 98 -26.13 1.50 -1.63
CA LYS A 98 -25.17 2.61 -1.53
C LYS A 98 -24.97 3.29 -2.88
N LEU A 99 -24.88 2.54 -3.98
CA LEU A 99 -24.76 3.11 -5.33
C LEU A 99 -25.98 3.95 -5.74
N LYS A 100 -27.18 3.57 -5.30
CA LYS A 100 -28.40 4.39 -5.57
C LYS A 100 -28.35 5.76 -4.89
N TRP A 101 -27.62 5.86 -3.77
CA TRP A 101 -27.39 7.11 -3.05
C TRP A 101 -26.25 7.92 -3.64
N ALA A 102 -25.20 7.25 -4.12
CA ALA A 102 -23.96 7.89 -4.59
C ALA A 102 -24.12 8.50 -5.98
N ASP A 103 -23.52 9.66 -6.20
CA ASP A 103 -23.38 10.30 -7.51
C ASP A 103 -22.10 9.82 -8.22
N VAL A 104 -21.03 9.57 -7.46
CA VAL A 104 -19.74 9.07 -7.96
C VAL A 104 -19.13 8.01 -7.04
N VAL A 105 -18.38 7.10 -7.62
CA VAL A 105 -17.64 6.03 -6.93
C VAL A 105 -16.15 6.32 -7.06
N VAL A 106 -15.45 6.36 -5.92
CA VAL A 106 -14.00 6.46 -5.87
C VAL A 106 -13.43 5.13 -5.37
N CYS A 107 -12.66 4.46 -6.20
CA CYS A 107 -11.89 3.29 -5.77
C CYS A 107 -10.68 3.78 -4.97
N ALA A 108 -10.61 3.47 -3.69
CA ALA A 108 -9.55 3.88 -2.78
C ALA A 108 -8.15 3.49 -3.27
N PRO A 109 -7.09 4.23 -2.92
CA PRO A 109 -5.72 3.90 -3.28
C PRO A 109 -5.29 2.55 -2.74
N GLY A 110 -4.25 1.95 -3.29
CA GLY A 110 -3.73 0.67 -2.78
C GLY A 110 -2.99 -0.17 -3.82
N GLY A 111 -2.74 -1.43 -3.46
CA GLY A 111 -1.92 -2.35 -4.23
C GLY A 111 -2.61 -2.96 -5.46
N ILE A 112 -1.99 -4.04 -5.98
CA ILE A 112 -2.33 -4.74 -7.22
C ILE A 112 -3.55 -5.66 -7.01
N CYS A 113 -4.75 -5.10 -6.87
CA CYS A 113 -5.98 -5.90 -6.76
C CYS A 113 -6.49 -6.37 -8.13
N MET A 114 -6.24 -5.58 -9.19
CA MET A 114 -6.51 -5.92 -10.59
C MET A 114 -5.22 -6.41 -11.25
N GLY A 115 -4.88 -7.67 -11.05
CA GLY A 115 -3.65 -8.28 -11.53
C GLY A 115 -3.27 -9.52 -10.75
N GLY A 116 -2.00 -9.62 -10.32
CA GLY A 116 -1.42 -10.81 -9.70
C GLY A 116 -2.18 -11.39 -8.50
N PHE A 117 -2.82 -10.55 -7.68
CA PHE A 117 -3.61 -11.01 -6.54
C PHE A 117 -5.04 -11.46 -6.87
N MET A 118 -5.52 -11.24 -8.11
CA MET A 118 -6.87 -11.62 -8.56
C MET A 118 -7.98 -11.38 -7.51
N ASN A 119 -8.11 -10.16 -7.02
CA ASN A 119 -9.11 -9.85 -6.00
C ASN A 119 -10.52 -9.75 -6.62
N TRP A 120 -11.25 -10.87 -6.59
CA TRP A 120 -12.60 -10.97 -7.16
C TRP A 120 -13.61 -10.04 -6.50
N SER A 121 -13.46 -9.79 -5.19
CA SER A 121 -14.32 -8.83 -4.48
C SER A 121 -14.12 -7.41 -5.03
N HIS A 122 -12.86 -7.03 -5.21
CA HIS A 122 -12.47 -5.72 -5.73
C HIS A 122 -13.08 -5.45 -7.11
N VAL A 123 -12.91 -6.38 -8.04
CA VAL A 123 -13.47 -6.22 -9.40
C VAL A 123 -15.00 -6.28 -9.39
N SER A 124 -15.62 -7.05 -8.49
CA SER A 124 -17.08 -7.15 -8.40
C SER A 124 -17.72 -5.84 -7.94
N PHE A 125 -17.16 -5.15 -6.94
CA PHE A 125 -17.69 -3.84 -6.52
C PHE A 125 -17.66 -2.82 -7.67
N LEU A 126 -16.57 -2.81 -8.43
CA LEU A 126 -16.43 -1.91 -9.58
C LEU A 126 -17.33 -2.33 -10.76
N ALA A 127 -17.46 -3.63 -11.01
CA ALA A 127 -18.35 -4.14 -12.07
C ALA A 127 -19.84 -3.84 -11.77
N ILE A 128 -20.23 -3.91 -10.49
CA ILE A 128 -21.57 -3.51 -10.08
C ILE A 128 -21.76 -2.00 -10.27
N ALA A 129 -20.77 -1.17 -9.89
CA ALA A 129 -20.84 0.27 -10.11
C ALA A 129 -20.98 0.63 -11.61
N LYS A 130 -20.20 -0.05 -12.48
CA LYS A 130 -20.33 0.05 -13.94
C LYS A 130 -21.75 -0.36 -14.40
N TYR A 131 -22.27 -1.50 -13.93
CA TYR A 131 -23.61 -1.98 -14.29
C TYR A 131 -24.72 -0.99 -13.91
N TYR A 132 -24.53 -0.24 -12.81
CA TYR A 132 -25.44 0.83 -12.38
C TYR A 132 -25.08 2.21 -12.97
N HIS A 133 -24.24 2.26 -14.01
CA HIS A 133 -23.86 3.47 -14.74
C HIS A 133 -23.33 4.61 -13.86
N LYS A 134 -22.58 4.25 -12.80
CA LYS A 134 -21.96 5.26 -11.94
C LYS A 134 -20.63 5.71 -12.52
N PRO A 135 -20.32 7.01 -12.48
CA PRO A 135 -18.97 7.48 -12.71
C PRO A 135 -17.98 6.83 -11.74
N ILE A 136 -16.84 6.35 -12.26
CA ILE A 136 -15.85 5.61 -11.46
C ILE A 136 -14.48 6.26 -11.60
N ILE A 137 -13.92 6.67 -10.47
CA ILE A 137 -12.55 7.15 -10.30
C ILE A 137 -11.69 5.99 -9.77
N TYR A 138 -10.75 5.49 -10.58
CA TYR A 138 -9.78 4.47 -10.17
C TYR A 138 -8.49 5.17 -9.75
N PHE A 139 -8.32 5.35 -8.43
CA PHE A 139 -7.39 6.31 -7.86
C PHE A 139 -6.12 5.68 -7.32
N CYS A 140 -4.96 6.19 -7.76
CA CYS A 140 -3.63 5.94 -7.19
C CYS A 140 -3.33 4.46 -6.98
N ARG A 141 -3.48 3.64 -8.02
CA ARG A 141 -3.34 2.18 -7.90
C ARG A 141 -2.27 1.60 -8.81
N SER A 142 -1.90 0.36 -8.50
CA SER A 142 -1.12 -0.51 -9.36
C SER A 142 -2.03 -1.53 -10.05
N ILE A 143 -1.68 -1.93 -11.28
CA ILE A 143 -2.39 -2.94 -12.07
C ILE A 143 -1.43 -4.00 -12.61
N GLY A 144 -1.94 -5.19 -12.91
CA GLY A 144 -1.18 -6.29 -13.53
C GLY A 144 -0.21 -6.99 -12.55
N PRO A 145 0.68 -7.86 -13.03
CA PRO A 145 0.57 -8.46 -14.37
C PRO A 145 -0.69 -9.33 -14.50
N PHE A 146 -1.16 -9.50 -15.73
CA PHE A 146 -2.23 -10.45 -16.03
C PHE A 146 -1.65 -11.74 -16.60
N SER A 147 -2.24 -12.88 -16.25
CA SER A 147 -1.90 -14.22 -16.77
C SER A 147 -3.13 -14.85 -17.42
N GLU A 148 -2.89 -15.81 -18.32
CA GLU A 148 -3.93 -16.55 -19.02
C GLU A 148 -3.81 -18.08 -18.87
N GLU A 149 -2.97 -18.55 -17.94
CA GLU A 149 -2.66 -19.96 -17.75
C GLU A 149 -3.88 -20.79 -17.33
N THR A 150 -4.85 -20.19 -16.67
CA THR A 150 -6.06 -20.88 -16.22
C THR A 150 -7.32 -20.16 -16.69
N LYS A 151 -8.46 -20.86 -16.69
CA LYS A 151 -9.76 -20.26 -17.02
C LYS A 151 -10.09 -19.07 -16.11
N ASP A 152 -9.79 -19.19 -14.82
CA ASP A 152 -9.99 -18.10 -13.83
C ASP A 152 -9.18 -16.87 -14.20
N LYS A 153 -7.89 -17.05 -14.52
CA LYS A 153 -6.99 -15.95 -14.90
C LYS A 153 -7.45 -15.25 -16.18
N LYS A 154 -7.92 -16.02 -17.18
CA LYS A 154 -8.50 -15.46 -18.43
C LYS A 154 -9.76 -14.63 -18.15
N VAL A 155 -10.69 -15.14 -17.33
CA VAL A 155 -11.92 -14.43 -16.97
C VAL A 155 -11.59 -13.18 -16.18
N PHE A 156 -10.69 -13.27 -15.19
CA PHE A 156 -10.28 -12.13 -14.37
C PHE A 156 -9.61 -11.03 -15.21
N LYS A 157 -8.68 -11.39 -16.10
CA LYS A 157 -8.04 -10.46 -17.04
C LYS A 157 -9.08 -9.75 -17.91
N ARG A 158 -10.01 -10.50 -18.52
CA ARG A 158 -11.06 -9.93 -19.37
C ARG A 158 -11.88 -8.86 -18.64
N ILE A 159 -12.32 -9.15 -17.41
CA ILE A 159 -13.13 -8.22 -16.61
C ILE A 159 -12.30 -7.01 -16.20
N SER A 160 -11.06 -7.23 -15.75
CA SER A 160 -10.18 -6.15 -15.35
C SER A 160 -9.92 -5.18 -16.50
N ILE A 161 -9.65 -5.67 -17.70
CA ILE A 161 -9.44 -4.82 -18.89
C ILE A 161 -10.72 -4.08 -19.28
N ASP A 162 -11.88 -4.77 -19.22
CA ASP A 162 -13.18 -4.15 -19.51
C ASP A 162 -13.50 -3.01 -18.53
N LEU A 163 -13.18 -3.19 -17.25
CA LEU A 163 -13.32 -2.14 -16.24
C LEU A 163 -12.35 -0.98 -16.47
N LEU A 164 -11.06 -1.27 -16.70
CA LEU A 164 -10.05 -0.24 -16.94
C LEU A 164 -10.42 0.66 -18.15
N LYS A 165 -10.99 0.08 -19.20
CA LYS A 165 -11.46 0.84 -20.37
C LYS A 165 -12.74 1.66 -20.13
N HIS A 166 -13.42 1.40 -19.03
CA HIS A 166 -14.69 2.05 -18.68
C HIS A 166 -14.53 3.19 -17.66
N PHE A 167 -13.49 3.17 -16.83
CA PHE A 167 -13.34 4.16 -15.78
C PHE A 167 -13.24 5.58 -16.34
N ASP A 168 -13.86 6.55 -15.67
CA ASP A 168 -13.87 7.95 -16.06
C ASP A 168 -12.54 8.65 -15.75
N TYR A 169 -11.82 8.14 -14.76
CA TYR A 169 -10.49 8.58 -14.39
C TYR A 169 -9.66 7.41 -13.87
N ILE A 170 -8.39 7.36 -14.27
CA ILE A 170 -7.41 6.40 -13.78
C ILE A 170 -6.12 7.15 -13.44
N SER A 171 -5.59 6.94 -12.22
CA SER A 171 -4.22 7.31 -11.88
C SER A 171 -3.41 6.10 -11.45
N LEU A 172 -2.20 5.96 -12.02
CA LEU A 172 -1.29 4.84 -11.81
C LEU A 172 0.04 5.35 -11.23
N ARG A 173 0.44 4.74 -10.10
CA ARG A 173 1.57 5.19 -9.29
C ARG A 173 2.90 4.50 -9.56
N ASP A 174 2.98 3.63 -10.56
CA ASP A 174 4.21 2.90 -10.90
C ASP A 174 4.36 2.64 -12.40
N GLY A 175 5.61 2.64 -12.86
CA GLY A 175 5.94 2.56 -14.28
C GLY A 175 5.57 1.22 -14.94
N LYS A 176 5.50 0.10 -14.20
CA LYS A 176 5.07 -1.19 -14.79
C LYS A 176 3.57 -1.20 -15.05
N SER A 177 2.79 -0.65 -14.13
CA SER A 177 1.34 -0.45 -14.33
C SER A 177 1.05 0.48 -15.51
N GLN A 178 1.86 1.54 -15.67
CA GLN A 178 1.75 2.49 -16.77
C GLN A 178 2.06 1.83 -18.13
N LYS A 179 3.19 1.13 -18.24
CA LYS A 179 3.55 0.36 -19.45
C LYS A 179 2.49 -0.68 -19.81
N LEU A 180 1.89 -1.33 -18.83
CA LEU A 180 0.79 -2.26 -19.06
C LEU A 180 -0.46 -1.54 -19.59
N ALA A 181 -0.82 -0.40 -18.99
CA ALA A 181 -1.94 0.42 -19.46
C ALA A 181 -1.74 0.88 -20.91
N ASP A 182 -0.53 1.32 -21.28
CA ASP A 182 -0.15 1.67 -22.64
C ASP A 182 -0.38 0.49 -23.61
N SER A 183 0.10 -0.70 -23.22
CA SER A 183 -0.07 -1.92 -24.05
C SER A 183 -1.54 -2.35 -24.24
N LEU A 184 -2.42 -1.93 -23.32
CA LEU A 184 -3.86 -2.22 -23.34
C LEU A 184 -4.68 -1.10 -24.01
N GLY A 185 -4.05 0.01 -24.39
CA GLY A 185 -4.71 1.21 -24.91
C GLY A 185 -5.62 1.88 -23.87
N VAL A 186 -5.24 1.81 -22.57
CA VAL A 186 -5.97 2.42 -21.44
C VAL A 186 -5.36 3.79 -21.15
N LYS A 187 -6.18 4.83 -21.16
CA LYS A 187 -5.77 6.20 -20.76
C LYS A 187 -5.62 6.27 -19.24
N TYR A 188 -4.55 6.89 -18.77
CA TYR A 188 -4.26 7.09 -17.35
C TYR A 188 -3.50 8.39 -17.11
N HIS A 189 -3.44 8.81 -15.85
CA HIS A 189 -2.56 9.85 -15.35
C HIS A 189 -1.45 9.21 -14.53
N SER A 190 -0.19 9.60 -14.78
CA SER A 190 0.95 9.22 -13.96
C SER A 190 0.90 9.98 -12.64
N THR A 191 1.20 9.33 -11.53
CA THR A 191 1.20 9.96 -10.20
C THR A 191 2.19 9.27 -9.25
N THR A 192 2.47 9.93 -8.12
CA THR A 192 3.08 9.30 -6.94
C THR A 192 2.00 8.76 -6.00
N ASP A 193 2.41 8.16 -4.88
CA ASP A 193 1.47 7.66 -3.88
C ASP A 193 0.74 8.81 -3.16
N ALA A 194 -0.57 8.66 -2.96
CA ALA A 194 -1.36 9.63 -2.21
C ALA A 194 -0.89 9.79 -0.75
N ALA A 195 -0.21 8.79 -0.18
CA ALA A 195 0.36 8.87 1.17
C ALA A 195 1.38 10.02 1.33
N PHE A 196 1.92 10.57 0.24
CA PHE A 196 2.73 11.79 0.31
C PHE A 196 1.96 13.03 0.77
N LEU A 197 0.64 13.00 0.74
CA LEU A 197 -0.24 14.07 1.21
C LEU A 197 -0.76 13.82 2.64
N ASP A 198 -0.40 12.70 3.27
CA ASP A 198 -0.76 12.43 4.66
C ASP A 198 0.20 13.16 5.61
N ASN A 199 -0.15 14.39 5.93
CA ASN A 199 0.61 15.29 6.80
C ASN A 199 -0.09 15.41 8.15
N THR A 200 -0.01 14.37 8.96
CA THR A 200 -0.48 14.44 10.35
C THR A 200 0.67 14.80 11.27
N GLU A 201 0.52 15.86 12.04
CA GLU A 201 1.43 16.18 13.12
C GLU A 201 0.88 15.58 14.41
N VAL A 202 1.43 14.45 14.80
CA VAL A 202 1.15 13.82 16.09
C VAL A 202 2.44 13.66 16.87
N GLU A 203 2.32 13.66 18.18
CA GLU A 203 3.44 13.33 19.06
C GLU A 203 3.71 11.82 19.03
N VAL A 204 4.99 11.45 19.13
CA VAL A 204 5.36 10.06 19.36
C VAL A 204 4.84 9.64 20.74
N PRO A 205 4.08 8.54 20.86
CA PRO A 205 3.60 8.02 22.15
C PRO A 205 4.71 7.85 23.17
N VAL A 206 4.37 8.08 24.44
CA VAL A 206 5.35 8.00 25.54
C VAL A 206 5.94 6.60 25.68
N GLU A 207 5.17 5.57 25.38
CA GLU A 207 5.58 4.18 25.39
C GLU A 207 6.72 3.96 24.39
N ILE A 208 6.56 4.42 23.15
CA ILE A 208 7.61 4.34 22.12
C ILE A 208 8.83 5.17 22.51
N LYS A 209 8.61 6.40 23.06
CA LYS A 209 9.73 7.24 23.54
C LYS A 209 10.53 6.53 24.62
N ASN A 210 9.88 5.82 25.52
CA ASN A 210 10.52 5.05 26.58
C ASN A 210 11.28 3.83 26.04
N GLU A 211 10.74 3.13 25.06
CA GLU A 211 11.39 1.99 24.42
C GLU A 211 12.65 2.38 23.62
N ILE A 212 12.60 3.50 22.90
CA ILE A 212 13.73 4.03 22.13
C ILE A 212 14.76 4.67 23.07
N GLY A 213 14.31 5.28 24.17
CA GLY A 213 15.11 6.09 25.08
C GLY A 213 15.57 7.40 24.43
N ASN A 214 16.58 8.04 25.03
CA ASN A 214 17.15 9.30 24.53
C ASN A 214 18.28 9.12 23.49
N LYS A 215 18.35 7.94 22.88
CA LYS A 215 19.38 7.62 21.88
C LYS A 215 18.98 8.09 20.48
N LYS A 216 19.98 8.35 19.66
CA LYS A 216 19.78 8.40 18.19
C LYS A 216 19.29 7.04 17.73
N TYR A 217 18.49 6.99 16.67
CA TYR A 217 18.00 5.71 16.18
C TYR A 217 17.89 5.69 14.65
N ILE A 218 17.91 4.46 14.15
CA ILE A 218 17.69 4.11 12.75
C ILE A 218 16.41 3.28 12.70
N VAL A 219 15.47 3.65 11.85
CA VAL A 219 14.27 2.84 11.61
C VAL A 219 14.61 1.75 10.60
N PHE A 220 14.38 0.50 10.97
CA PHE A 220 14.60 -0.66 10.11
C PHE A 220 13.31 -1.43 9.89
N VAL A 221 12.94 -1.64 8.62
CA VAL A 221 11.70 -2.31 8.22
C VAL A 221 12.01 -3.48 7.29
N PRO A 222 12.53 -4.60 7.83
CA PRO A 222 12.77 -5.82 7.04
C PRO A 222 11.47 -6.48 6.61
N ASN A 223 11.55 -7.45 5.67
CA ASN A 223 10.40 -8.19 5.17
C ASN A 223 10.77 -9.68 5.03
N SER A 224 9.96 -10.59 5.55
CA SER A 224 10.22 -12.04 5.46
C SER A 224 10.31 -12.56 4.03
N LEU A 225 9.66 -11.88 3.08
CA LEU A 225 9.64 -12.14 1.63
C LEU A 225 9.01 -13.49 1.23
N THR A 226 9.17 -14.56 1.99
CA THR A 226 8.72 -15.93 1.63
C THR A 226 7.22 -16.07 1.39
N TRP A 227 6.40 -15.13 1.85
CA TRP A 227 4.98 -15.03 1.51
C TRP A 227 4.75 -14.59 0.05
N HIS A 228 5.72 -13.91 -0.56
CA HIS A 228 5.62 -13.41 -1.92
C HIS A 228 5.98 -14.50 -2.93
N PHE A 229 5.26 -14.57 -4.03
CA PHE A 229 5.38 -15.66 -5.02
C PHE A 229 6.77 -15.82 -5.64
N TYR A 230 7.57 -14.74 -5.75
CA TYR A 230 8.95 -14.81 -6.22
C TYR A 230 9.91 -15.49 -5.24
N TYR A 231 9.59 -15.49 -3.94
CA TYR A 231 10.50 -15.94 -2.87
C TYR A 231 10.06 -17.23 -2.20
N LYS A 232 9.01 -17.92 -2.69
CA LYS A 232 8.49 -19.15 -2.07
C LYS A 232 9.51 -20.27 -1.96
N SER A 233 10.49 -20.34 -2.88
CA SER A 233 11.58 -21.31 -2.89
C SER A 233 12.86 -20.79 -2.25
N THR A 234 12.88 -19.55 -1.81
CA THR A 234 14.07 -18.95 -1.19
C THR A 234 14.21 -19.44 0.24
N PRO A 235 15.40 -19.98 0.64
CA PRO A 235 15.62 -20.34 2.03
C PRO A 235 15.52 -19.14 2.95
N GLN A 236 14.65 -19.16 3.95
CA GLN A 236 14.47 -18.07 4.91
C GLN A 236 15.79 -17.68 5.57
N LYS A 237 16.67 -18.65 5.81
CA LYS A 237 18.00 -18.42 6.40
C LYS A 237 18.84 -17.41 5.58
N ASN A 238 18.76 -17.41 4.25
CA ASN A 238 19.53 -16.48 3.43
C ASN A 238 19.01 -15.04 3.59
N ILE A 239 17.68 -14.90 3.66
CA ILE A 239 17.01 -13.61 3.91
C ILE A 239 17.37 -13.09 5.31
N ASP A 240 17.30 -13.95 6.31
CA ASP A 240 17.64 -13.60 7.69
C ASP A 240 19.11 -13.20 7.84
N THR A 241 20.04 -13.94 7.20
CA THR A 241 21.47 -13.62 7.23
C THR A 241 21.71 -12.22 6.66
N TYR A 242 21.09 -11.87 5.53
CA TYR A 242 21.21 -10.54 4.94
C TYR A 242 20.77 -9.44 5.90
N TYR A 243 19.63 -9.58 6.55
CA TYR A 243 19.15 -8.57 7.50
C TYR A 243 19.98 -8.53 8.79
N ILE A 244 20.43 -9.68 9.28
CA ILE A 244 21.32 -9.74 10.45
C ILE A 244 22.67 -9.08 10.16
N ASP A 245 23.22 -9.21 8.97
CA ASP A 245 24.48 -8.56 8.59
C ASP A 245 24.32 -7.03 8.52
N ILE A 246 23.15 -6.52 8.10
CA ILE A 246 22.82 -5.09 8.19
C ILE A 246 22.79 -4.65 9.67
N ILE A 247 22.15 -5.42 10.55
CA ILE A 247 22.07 -5.10 11.99
C ILE A 247 23.48 -5.03 12.58
N LYS A 248 24.35 -6.03 12.34
CA LYS A 248 25.73 -6.08 12.81
C LYS A 248 26.56 -4.89 12.35
N HIS A 249 26.38 -4.51 11.09
CA HIS A 249 27.08 -3.35 10.54
C HIS A 249 26.69 -2.06 11.28
N ILE A 250 25.39 -1.86 11.50
CA ILE A 250 24.90 -0.68 12.23
C ILE A 250 25.46 -0.67 13.66
N GLU A 251 25.41 -1.78 14.38
CA GLU A 251 25.95 -1.90 15.73
C GLU A 251 27.45 -1.60 15.81
N THR A 252 28.21 -2.07 14.81
CA THR A 252 29.66 -1.88 14.78
C THR A 252 30.04 -0.46 14.40
N LYS A 253 29.37 0.10 13.42
CA LYS A 253 29.77 1.40 12.83
C LYS A 253 29.07 2.60 13.47
N TYR A 254 27.88 2.39 14.01
CA TYR A 254 27.03 3.42 14.62
C TYR A 254 26.57 3.01 16.04
N PRO A 255 27.50 2.72 16.97
CA PRO A 255 27.18 2.15 18.29
C PRO A 255 26.27 3.07 19.15
N ASP A 256 26.23 4.36 18.84
CA ASP A 256 25.34 5.33 19.52
C ASP A 256 23.89 5.29 19.00
N CYS A 257 23.61 4.52 17.95
CA CYS A 257 22.29 4.42 17.37
C CYS A 257 21.55 3.17 17.84
N GLN A 258 20.31 3.33 18.26
CA GLN A 258 19.36 2.24 18.46
C GLN A 258 18.75 1.84 17.10
N ILE A 259 18.49 0.56 16.88
CA ILE A 259 17.76 0.07 15.72
C ILE A 259 16.29 -0.13 16.12
N VAL A 260 15.39 0.61 15.52
CA VAL A 260 13.95 0.52 15.79
C VAL A 260 13.26 -0.22 14.65
N MET A 261 12.82 -1.44 14.89
CA MET A 261 12.01 -2.19 13.94
C MET A 261 10.54 -1.75 14.03
N LEU A 262 10.07 -1.08 12.96
CA LEU A 262 8.75 -0.47 12.92
C LEU A 262 7.84 -1.22 11.95
N PRO A 263 6.88 -2.03 12.45
CA PRO A 263 6.04 -2.88 11.60
C PRO A 263 5.01 -2.05 10.83
N GLN A 264 4.82 -2.34 9.55
CA GLN A 264 3.86 -1.65 8.69
C GLN A 264 2.68 -2.51 8.26
N THR A 265 2.81 -3.83 8.34
CA THR A 265 1.78 -4.77 7.92
C THR A 265 1.38 -5.69 9.07
N PHE A 266 0.09 -5.65 9.40
CA PHE A 266 -0.53 -6.42 10.48
C PHE A 266 -1.62 -7.37 9.93
N MET A 267 -1.36 -7.96 8.77
CA MET A 267 -2.31 -8.84 8.11
C MET A 267 -2.20 -10.27 8.63
N ASN A 268 -3.17 -11.10 8.23
CA ASN A 268 -3.18 -12.53 8.50
C ASN A 268 -1.79 -13.15 8.23
N PRO A 269 -1.32 -14.10 9.04
CA PRO A 269 0.00 -14.76 8.89
C PRO A 269 0.31 -15.26 7.47
N SER A 270 -0.72 -15.60 6.68
CA SER A 270 -0.54 -16.02 5.27
C SER A 270 -0.09 -14.90 4.31
N TRP A 271 -0.08 -13.63 4.74
CA TRP A 271 0.31 -12.46 3.93
C TRP A 271 1.50 -11.69 4.53
N GLY A 272 2.13 -12.26 5.57
CA GLY A 272 3.24 -11.68 6.31
C GLY A 272 2.77 -10.67 7.37
N ASN A 273 3.03 -11.02 8.63
CA ASN A 273 2.94 -10.12 9.77
C ASN A 273 4.35 -9.64 10.11
N ASP A 274 4.56 -8.34 10.10
CA ASP A 274 5.89 -7.79 10.32
C ASP A 274 6.36 -8.01 11.76
N VAL A 275 5.48 -7.88 12.76
CA VAL A 275 5.83 -8.09 14.18
C VAL A 275 6.37 -9.49 14.42
N ASP A 276 5.66 -10.52 13.92
CA ASP A 276 6.08 -11.91 14.09
C ASP A 276 7.47 -12.14 13.49
N TYR A 277 7.71 -11.61 12.30
CA TYR A 277 9.00 -11.74 11.63
C TYR A 277 10.13 -10.98 12.35
N PHE A 278 9.86 -9.78 12.86
CA PHE A 278 10.85 -8.99 13.61
C PHE A 278 11.24 -9.68 14.91
N ARG A 279 10.28 -10.26 15.61
CA ARG A 279 10.54 -11.07 16.81
C ARG A 279 11.32 -12.34 16.50
N GLU A 280 11.09 -12.98 15.35
CA GLU A 280 11.91 -14.11 14.90
C GLU A 280 13.35 -13.70 14.60
N LEU A 281 13.58 -12.58 13.94
CA LEU A 281 14.93 -12.04 13.69
C LEU A 281 15.64 -11.72 15.02
N GLN A 282 14.95 -11.07 15.95
CA GLN A 282 15.50 -10.75 17.28
C GLN A 282 15.87 -12.00 18.07
N LYS A 283 15.12 -13.10 17.94
CA LYS A 283 15.48 -14.40 18.56
C LYS A 283 16.72 -15.02 17.92
N LYS A 284 16.89 -14.88 16.59
CA LYS A 284 18.04 -15.41 15.85
C LYS A 284 19.31 -14.60 16.10
N TYR A 285 19.16 -13.31 16.33
CA TYR A 285 20.24 -12.40 16.67
C TYR A 285 19.81 -11.49 17.85
N PRO A 286 19.95 -11.97 19.08
CA PRO A 286 19.65 -11.16 20.26
C PRO A 286 20.61 -9.98 20.39
N SER A 287 20.07 -8.78 20.46
CA SER A 287 20.85 -7.54 20.57
C SER A 287 20.15 -6.52 21.45
N SER A 288 20.90 -5.84 22.31
CA SER A 288 20.40 -4.71 23.10
C SER A 288 20.24 -3.42 22.29
N HIS A 289 20.76 -3.40 21.05
CA HIS A 289 20.60 -2.28 20.12
C HIS A 289 19.30 -2.37 19.31
N VAL A 290 18.58 -3.48 19.37
CA VAL A 290 17.36 -3.70 18.57
C VAL A 290 16.12 -3.60 19.47
N THR A 291 15.25 -2.66 19.16
CA THR A 291 13.91 -2.51 19.73
C THR A 291 12.87 -2.85 18.66
N VAL A 292 11.95 -3.75 18.98
CA VAL A 292 10.81 -4.10 18.11
C VAL A 292 9.57 -3.42 18.66
N ILE A 293 8.95 -2.56 17.90
CA ILE A 293 7.65 -1.96 18.24
C ILE A 293 6.56 -3.00 17.96
N ASP A 294 5.92 -3.53 19.00
CA ASP A 294 4.93 -4.59 18.88
C ASP A 294 3.51 -4.09 18.66
N ASP A 295 3.19 -2.91 19.19
CA ASP A 295 1.86 -2.36 19.13
C ASP A 295 1.50 -1.86 17.73
N ILE A 296 0.20 -1.93 17.43
CA ILE A 296 -0.35 -1.47 16.15
C ILE A 296 -0.65 0.02 16.26
N TYR A 297 0.28 0.83 15.79
CA TYR A 297 0.10 2.28 15.69
C TYR A 297 -0.40 2.71 14.32
N GLY A 298 -1.12 3.82 14.26
CA GLY A 298 -1.56 4.45 13.03
C GLY A 298 -0.40 4.96 12.15
N SER A 299 -0.69 5.23 10.90
CA SER A 299 0.30 5.74 9.93
C SER A 299 0.90 7.09 10.35
N ASP A 300 0.16 7.91 11.06
CA ASP A 300 0.59 9.19 11.64
C ASP A 300 1.68 9.00 12.70
N VAL A 301 1.45 8.10 13.66
CA VAL A 301 2.44 7.77 14.70
C VAL A 301 3.71 7.19 14.06
N GLN A 302 3.55 6.32 13.05
CA GLN A 302 4.71 5.79 12.33
C GLN A 302 5.52 6.87 11.63
N GLN A 303 4.86 7.83 11.00
CA GLN A 303 5.52 8.98 10.40
C GLN A 303 6.18 9.87 11.44
N ALA A 304 5.57 10.05 12.62
CA ALA A 304 6.18 10.80 13.72
C ALA A 304 7.47 10.13 14.24
N VAL A 305 7.47 8.79 14.36
CA VAL A 305 8.69 8.03 14.69
C VAL A 305 9.75 8.21 13.58
N ILE A 306 9.37 8.09 12.32
CA ILE A 306 10.29 8.27 11.19
C ILE A 306 10.85 9.72 11.15
N LYS A 307 10.08 10.72 11.53
CA LYS A 307 10.52 12.13 11.60
C LYS A 307 11.75 12.32 12.50
N GLY A 308 11.90 11.52 13.55
CA GLY A 308 13.01 11.59 14.51
C GLY A 308 14.23 10.72 14.13
N THR A 309 14.14 9.85 13.12
CA THR A 309 15.20 8.91 12.78
C THR A 309 16.40 9.56 12.09
N GLN A 310 17.58 8.94 12.22
CA GLN A 310 18.77 9.32 11.44
C GLN A 310 18.70 8.75 10.01
N LEU A 311 18.12 7.57 9.84
CA LEU A 311 18.03 6.84 8.58
C LEU A 311 16.82 5.91 8.62
N VAL A 312 16.18 5.68 7.47
CA VAL A 312 15.24 4.58 7.26
C VAL A 312 15.87 3.53 6.35
N ILE A 313 15.92 2.27 6.79
CA ILE A 313 16.30 1.14 5.95
C ILE A 313 15.03 0.32 5.74
N GLY A 314 14.51 0.30 4.51
CA GLY A 314 13.16 -0.21 4.27
C GLY A 314 13.02 -1.19 3.12
N ALA A 315 12.51 -2.40 3.44
CA ALA A 315 12.03 -3.38 2.46
C ALA A 315 10.50 -3.29 2.23
N ARG A 316 9.79 -2.43 2.94
CA ARG A 316 8.38 -2.14 2.69
C ARG A 316 8.25 -0.83 1.91
N TYR A 317 7.41 -0.83 0.86
CA TYR A 317 7.20 0.34 -0.01
C TYR A 317 6.90 1.61 0.78
N HIS A 318 5.98 1.55 1.74
CA HIS A 318 5.58 2.74 2.49
C HIS A 318 6.59 3.18 3.54
N SER A 319 7.56 2.35 3.95
CA SER A 319 8.67 2.84 4.77
C SER A 319 9.53 3.85 4.02
N VAL A 320 9.72 3.64 2.71
CA VAL A 320 10.41 4.58 1.82
C VAL A 320 9.54 5.82 1.57
N VAL A 321 8.24 5.64 1.30
CA VAL A 321 7.30 6.77 1.15
C VAL A 321 7.31 7.67 2.39
N PHE A 322 7.25 7.09 3.59
CA PHE A 322 7.26 7.85 4.84
C PHE A 322 8.61 8.51 5.10
N ALA A 323 9.74 7.87 4.75
CA ALA A 323 11.05 8.50 4.83
C ALA A 323 11.13 9.76 3.96
N ILE A 324 10.70 9.66 2.70
CA ILE A 324 10.65 10.82 1.79
C ILE A 324 9.69 11.87 2.32
N ASN A 325 8.49 11.47 2.78
CA ASN A 325 7.46 12.39 3.30
C ASN A 325 7.93 13.17 4.53
N GLN A 326 8.80 12.57 5.35
CA GLN A 326 9.41 13.21 6.52
C GLN A 326 10.79 13.82 6.21
N ALA A 327 11.18 13.91 4.92
CA ALA A 327 12.47 14.42 4.47
C ALA A 327 13.68 13.77 5.19
N ARG A 328 13.63 12.44 5.35
CA ARG A 328 14.70 11.67 6.02
C ARG A 328 15.56 10.90 5.03
N PRO A 329 16.85 10.71 5.31
CA PRO A 329 17.70 9.80 4.56
C PRO A 329 17.11 8.39 4.56
N PHE A 330 17.31 7.63 3.47
CA PHE A 330 16.84 6.26 3.40
C PHE A 330 17.77 5.38 2.54
N CYS A 331 17.74 4.08 2.85
CA CYS A 331 18.24 2.99 2.01
C CYS A 331 17.05 2.08 1.68
N ALA A 332 16.66 2.05 0.43
CA ALA A 332 15.51 1.28 -0.03
C ALA A 332 15.93 -0.12 -0.50
N LEU A 333 15.37 -1.16 0.11
CA LEU A 333 15.60 -2.55 -0.24
C LEU A 333 14.48 -3.04 -1.16
N SER A 334 14.70 -2.90 -2.48
CA SER A 334 13.67 -3.16 -3.50
C SER A 334 13.57 -4.65 -3.81
N TYR A 335 12.56 -5.32 -3.30
CA TYR A 335 12.29 -6.74 -3.59
C TYR A 335 11.28 -6.93 -4.74
N GLU A 336 10.62 -5.87 -5.14
CA GLU A 336 9.67 -5.82 -6.25
C GLU A 336 9.67 -4.41 -6.88
N HIS A 337 9.08 -4.30 -8.05
CA HIS A 337 9.15 -3.11 -8.91
C HIS A 337 8.56 -1.81 -8.36
N LYS A 338 7.79 -1.83 -7.26
CA LYS A 338 7.09 -0.63 -6.77
C LYS A 338 8.04 0.42 -6.21
N ILE A 339 9.03 -0.02 -5.40
CA ILE A 339 10.05 0.88 -4.85
C ILE A 339 10.89 1.46 -5.98
N GLU A 340 11.39 0.60 -6.88
CA GLU A 340 12.14 1.00 -8.06
C GLU A 340 11.36 2.02 -8.90
N GLY A 341 10.10 1.73 -9.24
CA GLY A 341 9.26 2.61 -10.05
C GLY A 341 9.01 3.98 -9.40
N LEU A 342 8.84 4.03 -8.09
CA LEU A 342 8.74 5.29 -7.35
C LEU A 342 10.05 6.09 -7.43
N LEU A 343 11.18 5.45 -7.15
CA LEU A 343 12.48 6.14 -7.09
C LEU A 343 12.98 6.55 -8.49
N GLN A 344 12.62 5.82 -9.54
CA GLN A 344 12.84 6.24 -10.93
C GLN A 344 12.02 7.51 -11.25
N LEU A 345 10.73 7.56 -10.87
CA LEU A 345 9.89 8.74 -11.07
C LEU A 345 10.44 9.97 -10.33
N LEU A 346 11.02 9.76 -9.15
CA LEU A 346 11.58 10.82 -8.31
C LEU A 346 13.08 11.10 -8.57
N ASN A 347 13.71 10.44 -9.56
CA ASN A 347 15.16 10.55 -9.86
C ASN A 347 16.06 10.32 -8.62
N SER A 348 15.73 9.30 -7.79
CA SER A 348 16.40 9.02 -6.51
C SER A 348 16.82 7.55 -6.37
N THR A 349 17.22 6.91 -7.46
CA THR A 349 17.61 5.48 -7.49
C THR A 349 18.92 5.17 -6.77
N ASP A 350 19.78 6.16 -6.54
CA ASP A 350 21.06 6.00 -5.83
C ASP A 350 20.91 5.58 -4.36
N SER A 351 19.71 5.72 -3.80
CA SER A 351 19.36 5.32 -2.43
C SER A 351 18.70 3.95 -2.37
N MET A 352 18.84 3.11 -3.42
CA MET A 352 18.16 1.83 -3.54
C MET A 352 19.14 0.71 -3.94
N ILE A 353 18.84 -0.50 -3.47
CA ILE A 353 19.38 -1.74 -4.00
C ILE A 353 18.24 -2.66 -4.43
N ASP A 354 18.38 -3.31 -5.59
CA ASP A 354 17.49 -4.39 -6.00
C ASP A 354 17.92 -5.70 -5.32
N ILE A 355 17.04 -6.22 -4.45
CA ILE A 355 17.28 -7.46 -3.71
C ILE A 355 16.49 -8.64 -4.27
N LYS A 356 15.91 -8.52 -5.46
CA LYS A 356 15.01 -9.52 -6.00
C LYS A 356 15.66 -10.90 -6.18
N ASP A 357 16.85 -10.96 -6.75
CA ASP A 357 17.50 -12.20 -7.14
C ASP A 357 18.77 -12.54 -6.32
N ILE A 358 19.04 -11.79 -5.23
CA ILE A 358 20.29 -11.92 -4.48
C ILE A 358 20.38 -13.18 -3.61
N PHE A 359 19.26 -13.77 -3.24
CA PHE A 359 19.21 -14.84 -2.23
C PHE A 359 19.47 -16.25 -2.81
N ALA A 360 19.57 -16.39 -4.11
CA ALA A 360 19.76 -17.68 -4.79
C ALA A 360 21.21 -18.17 -4.75
N ASP A 361 22.17 -17.27 -4.74
CA ASP A 361 23.61 -17.56 -4.75
C ASP A 361 24.34 -16.81 -3.63
N LYS A 362 25.28 -17.50 -2.93
CA LYS A 362 25.99 -16.92 -1.79
C LYS A 362 26.93 -15.78 -2.18
N ASN A 363 27.58 -15.86 -3.36
CA ASN A 363 28.50 -14.81 -3.80
C ASN A 363 27.71 -13.56 -4.22
N VAL A 364 26.56 -13.75 -4.88
CA VAL A 364 25.65 -12.65 -5.22
C VAL A 364 25.11 -12.01 -3.95
N LEU A 365 24.72 -12.80 -2.95
CA LEU A 365 24.26 -12.31 -1.67
C LEU A 365 25.33 -11.50 -0.93
N SER A 366 26.59 -12.01 -0.85
CA SER A 366 27.70 -11.29 -0.21
C SER A 366 27.95 -9.94 -0.86
N LYS A 367 28.06 -9.91 -2.20
CA LYS A 367 28.26 -8.68 -2.95
C LYS A 367 27.13 -7.67 -2.76
N ALA A 368 25.88 -8.15 -2.82
CA ALA A 368 24.72 -7.30 -2.60
C ALA A 368 24.66 -6.77 -1.15
N THR A 369 25.08 -7.58 -0.17
CA THR A 369 25.21 -7.14 1.21
C THR A 369 26.23 -5.98 1.31
N GLU A 370 27.43 -6.14 0.77
CA GLU A 370 28.46 -5.08 0.74
C GLU A 370 27.91 -3.80 0.11
N GLN A 371 27.27 -3.87 -1.04
CA GLN A 371 26.65 -2.72 -1.71
C GLN A 371 25.57 -2.06 -0.85
N THR A 372 24.76 -2.86 -0.13
CA THR A 372 23.75 -2.33 0.80
C THR A 372 24.40 -1.53 1.93
N LEU A 373 25.47 -2.06 2.52
CA LEU A 373 26.19 -1.39 3.59
C LEU A 373 26.83 -0.07 3.12
N GLU A 374 27.38 -0.03 1.90
CA GLU A 374 27.88 1.20 1.29
C GLU A 374 26.78 2.25 1.09
N ILE A 375 25.57 1.85 0.64
CA ILE A 375 24.42 2.75 0.49
C ILE A 375 23.97 3.29 1.87
N ILE A 376 23.94 2.44 2.89
CA ILE A 376 23.61 2.83 4.27
C ILE A 376 24.62 3.88 4.77
N ASP A 377 25.91 3.63 4.59
CA ASP A 377 26.98 4.54 5.02
C ASP A 377 26.92 5.89 4.29
N LYS A 378 26.69 5.86 2.98
CA LYS A 378 26.49 7.06 2.17
C LYS A 378 25.29 7.86 2.64
N ALA A 379 24.16 7.18 2.91
CA ALA A 379 22.94 7.84 3.38
C ALA A 379 23.09 8.42 4.80
N MET A 380 23.84 7.77 5.69
CA MET A 380 24.14 8.29 7.04
C MET A 380 25.07 9.50 7.00
N ALA A 381 26.01 9.55 6.04
CA ALA A 381 26.92 10.66 5.87
C ALA A 381 26.29 11.86 5.14
N ASP A 382 25.23 11.62 4.38
CA ASP A 382 24.57 12.64 3.55
C ASP A 382 23.84 13.68 4.42
N LYS A 383 24.26 14.93 4.28
CA LYS A 383 23.67 16.11 4.94
C LYS A 383 22.77 16.92 4.00
N SER A 384 22.51 16.42 2.79
CA SER A 384 21.69 17.13 1.82
C SER A 384 20.25 17.31 2.32
N ASP A 385 19.65 18.44 1.92
CA ASP A 385 18.25 18.71 2.24
C ASP A 385 17.34 17.83 1.37
N ARG A 386 16.59 16.95 2.03
CA ARG A 386 15.61 16.05 1.41
C ARG A 386 14.23 16.70 1.22
N ILE A 387 14.09 17.97 1.58
CA ILE A 387 12.84 18.72 1.42
C ILE A 387 12.46 18.82 -0.07
N VAL A 388 13.45 19.05 -0.94
CA VAL A 388 13.22 19.15 -2.40
C VAL A 388 12.60 17.86 -2.95
N LEU A 389 13.13 16.70 -2.55
CA LEU A 389 12.59 15.40 -2.97
C LEU A 389 11.16 15.19 -2.45
N ARG A 390 10.93 15.51 -1.17
CA ARG A 390 9.60 15.47 -0.54
C ARG A 390 8.59 16.35 -1.29
N ASP A 391 8.95 17.60 -1.54
CA ASP A 391 8.05 18.58 -2.13
C ASP A 391 7.75 18.24 -3.59
N HIS A 392 8.72 17.69 -4.33
CA HIS A 392 8.50 17.14 -5.66
C HIS A 392 7.50 15.97 -5.65
N ALA A 393 7.67 15.01 -4.75
CA ALA A 393 6.76 13.87 -4.61
C ALA A 393 5.33 14.32 -4.25
N LYS A 394 5.20 15.31 -3.33
CA LYS A 394 3.92 15.91 -2.95
C LYS A 394 3.25 16.65 -4.10
N HIS A 395 4.02 17.38 -4.88
CA HIS A 395 3.49 18.13 -6.03
C HIS A 395 2.83 17.17 -7.04
N ILE A 396 3.52 16.10 -7.42
CA ILE A 396 2.96 15.07 -8.32
C ILE A 396 1.72 14.41 -7.71
N ALA A 397 1.73 14.13 -6.39
CA ALA A 397 0.57 13.57 -5.72
C ALA A 397 -0.62 14.54 -5.70
N LEU A 398 -0.38 15.86 -5.62
CA LEU A 398 -1.43 16.87 -5.57
C LEU A 398 -2.09 17.11 -6.93
N GLU A 399 -1.31 17.13 -8.01
CA GLU A 399 -1.82 17.33 -9.37
C GLU A 399 -2.93 16.34 -9.77
N GLN A 400 -2.84 15.10 -9.31
CA GLN A 400 -3.90 14.12 -9.58
C GLN A 400 -5.25 14.53 -9.00
N PHE A 401 -5.26 15.24 -7.85
CA PHE A 401 -6.52 15.70 -7.25
C PHE A 401 -7.19 16.82 -8.04
N ASP A 402 -6.41 17.66 -8.73
CA ASP A 402 -6.96 18.69 -9.64
C ASP A 402 -7.69 18.02 -10.81
N ASN A 403 -7.09 16.97 -11.35
CA ASN A 403 -7.70 16.17 -12.43
C ASN A 403 -8.97 15.43 -11.96
N ILE A 404 -8.96 14.87 -10.73
CA ILE A 404 -10.12 14.22 -10.12
C ILE A 404 -11.25 15.24 -9.94
N GLU A 405 -10.95 16.41 -9.41
CA GLU A 405 -11.94 17.46 -9.18
C GLU A 405 -12.63 17.84 -10.50
N GLN A 406 -11.86 18.09 -11.55
CA GLN A 406 -12.40 18.38 -12.88
C GLN A 406 -13.29 17.24 -13.38
N THR A 407 -12.83 15.99 -13.23
CA THR A 407 -13.59 14.82 -13.67
C THR A 407 -14.90 14.69 -12.91
N ILE A 408 -14.89 14.80 -11.58
CA ILE A 408 -16.10 14.71 -10.76
C ILE A 408 -17.10 15.82 -11.11
N ARG A 409 -16.64 17.08 -11.22
CA ARG A 409 -17.51 18.22 -11.59
C ARG A 409 -18.14 18.03 -12.98
N SER A 410 -17.36 17.52 -13.94
CA SER A 410 -17.87 17.29 -15.30
C SER A 410 -18.92 16.16 -15.39
N LYS A 411 -18.81 15.15 -14.52
CA LYS A 411 -19.69 13.96 -14.53
C LYS A 411 -20.93 14.11 -13.67
N CYS A 412 -20.85 14.88 -12.60
CA CYS A 412 -21.93 15.01 -11.62
C CYS A 412 -22.82 16.26 -11.86
N LYS A 413 -22.53 17.07 -12.91
CA LYS A 413 -23.24 18.32 -13.26
C LYS A 413 -23.67 19.10 -12.00
N GLU A 414 -22.76 19.91 -11.47
CA GLU A 414 -23.16 21.01 -10.58
C GLU A 414 -23.81 22.13 -11.35
#